data_ca979b427b9403d31c49e412d9c7a9c0
#
_entry.id   ca979b427b9403d31c49e412d9c7a9c0
#
_cell.length_a   1.000
_cell.length_b   1.000
_cell.length_c   1.000
_cell.angle_alpha   90.00
_cell.angle_beta   90.00
_cell.angle_gamma   90.00
#
_symmetry.space_group_name_H-M   'P 1'
#
loop_
_entity.id
_entity.type
_entity.pdbx_description
1 polymer ?
#
loop_
_entity_poly.entity_id
_entity_poly.type
_entity_poly.pdbx_seq_one_letter_code
_entity_poly.pdbx_strand_id
1 'polypeptide(L)'
;SRKAQSKISSRASSAAGSRASSTVGSRNASRHGSDEEDESLSDSTNWSTNSIDDILSGEGVEDDGTNAWEQTLSVRIEEIIERKRSSIQGRELAYAVYVHLLTTHYAFDTISSRKSDLLTAFLKSIKAESSEKETQLAIRAIAVTLITSPSDAAYATVFPAIKRTYTSSESIAVKTAAISSLGSIVMYGGAADEATEDLLDELLEIIESDGASIDAADEAPVVVAALESWGFLATSLDDMEDRTEDAMDAFVEQLESTDAAVQIAAGENIALLFEKSYTDREEDDGPPEEIEDEEGFPLDNSLVKRYNVYRQTNQLQHTLRQLAAISSKSISRKDRKHLHASFGDILCTVEHPQRGPRYQKAIDQETGKRYGSRMKIKVHGGGSMTIDRWWKLMRLHELRRVLGGGFVVHYEHNEVVFDSLPIMMSLRDD
;
A
#
# COMPACT_ATOMS: atom_id res chain seq x y z
N SER A 1 20.17 11.30 62.60
CA SER A 1 21.18 10.50 63.30
C SER A 1 21.81 9.47 62.42
N ARG A 2 23.12 9.61 62.28
CA ARG A 2 24.19 8.63 62.09
C ARG A 2 24.17 7.80 60.84
N LYS A 3 25.08 8.06 59.88
CA LYS A 3 26.51 7.62 59.82
C LYS A 3 26.62 6.11 59.68
N ALA A 4 27.40 5.48 58.84
CA ALA A 4 28.65 5.78 58.18
C ALA A 4 28.99 4.61 57.22
N GLN A 5 29.65 4.85 56.10
CA GLN A 5 31.04 4.49 55.79
C GLN A 5 31.30 2.96 55.78
N SER A 6 31.99 2.36 54.89
CA SER A 6 33.12 2.61 53.99
C SER A 6 33.67 1.21 53.57
N LYS A 7 34.30 1.00 52.55
CA LYS A 7 35.69 0.95 52.02
C LYS A 7 35.81 -0.16 50.99
N ILE A 8 36.25 0.15 49.78
CA ILE A 8 37.65 0.15 49.28
C ILE A 8 38.35 -1.22 49.32
N SER A 9 38.72 -1.72 48.21
CA SER A 9 40.07 -1.95 47.68
C SER A 9 40.05 -3.12 46.71
N SER A 10 40.49 -3.02 45.55
CA SER A 10 41.72 -2.70 44.87
C SER A 10 42.46 -3.91 44.34
N ARG A 11 42.97 -3.71 43.16
CA ARG A 11 44.19 -4.21 42.50
C ARG A 11 44.09 -5.56 41.79
N ALA A 12 44.35 -5.50 40.57
CA ALA A 12 45.50 -5.23 39.68
C ALA A 12 46.13 -6.52 39.23
N SER A 13 46.39 -6.62 38.09
CA SER A 13 47.47 -6.48 37.14
C SER A 13 47.65 -7.81 36.40
N SER A 14 48.13 -8.00 35.28
CA SER A 14 48.96 -7.38 34.30
C SER A 14 49.10 -8.39 33.15
N ALA A 15 49.07 -7.96 31.97
CA ALA A 15 50.14 -7.61 31.07
C ALA A 15 50.61 -8.71 30.09
N ALA A 16 50.86 -8.22 28.94
CA ALA A 16 51.81 -8.63 27.87
C ALA A 16 51.28 -9.76 26.97
N GLY A 17 51.15 -9.60 25.68
CA GLY A 17 51.94 -8.89 24.69
C GLY A 17 52.31 -9.88 23.61
N SER A 18 51.97 -9.62 22.37
CA SER A 18 52.94 -9.86 21.28
C SER A 18 52.35 -9.42 19.93
N ARG A 19 53.16 -8.66 19.26
CA ARG A 19 53.06 -8.20 17.85
C ARG A 19 53.28 -9.35 16.87
N ALA A 20 52.60 -9.31 15.75
CA ALA A 20 53.13 -9.61 14.41
C ALA A 20 52.12 -9.08 13.38
N SER A 21 52.41 -8.01 12.73
CA SER A 21 52.92 -7.75 11.38
C SER A 21 52.04 -8.25 10.24
N SER A 22 51.40 -7.25 9.61
CA SER A 22 51.24 -7.00 8.17
C SER A 22 51.12 -8.15 7.18
N THR A 23 50.01 -8.16 6.44
CA THR A 23 50.13 -8.21 4.97
C THR A 23 48.95 -7.50 4.32
N VAL A 24 49.31 -6.54 3.48
CA VAL A 24 48.48 -5.85 2.52
C VAL A 24 47.94 -6.86 1.52
N GLY A 25 46.64 -6.94 1.39
CA GLY A 25 45.96 -7.72 0.36
C GLY A 25 44.75 -6.96 -0.10
N SER A 26 44.96 -6.07 -1.05
CA SER A 26 43.93 -5.43 -1.84
C SER A 26 43.10 -6.53 -2.54
N ARG A 27 41.87 -6.73 -2.11
CA ARG A 27 40.88 -7.45 -2.89
C ARG A 27 39.66 -6.56 -2.97
N ASN A 28 39.53 -5.87 -4.10
CA ASN A 28 38.26 -5.41 -4.63
C ASN A 28 37.33 -6.63 -4.76
N ALA A 29 36.55 -6.87 -3.74
CA ALA A 29 35.37 -7.70 -3.84
C ALA A 29 34.22 -6.74 -4.16
N SER A 30 33.83 -6.71 -5.41
CA SER A 30 32.54 -6.22 -5.83
C SER A 30 31.47 -6.90 -4.96
N ARG A 31 31.00 -6.22 -3.93
CA ARG A 31 29.77 -6.60 -3.27
C ARG A 31 28.66 -6.31 -4.27
N HIS A 32 28.19 -7.33 -4.96
CA HIS A 32 26.84 -7.39 -5.42
C HIS A 32 25.97 -7.16 -4.16
N GLY A 33 25.45 -5.96 -4.04
CA GLY A 33 24.39 -5.68 -3.11
C GLY A 33 23.16 -6.44 -3.62
N SER A 34 22.87 -7.57 -3.01
CA SER A 34 21.54 -8.14 -3.10
C SER A 34 20.60 -7.11 -2.51
N ASP A 35 19.71 -6.57 -3.34
CA ASP A 35 18.60 -5.72 -2.96
C ASP A 35 17.60 -6.53 -2.11
N GLU A 36 17.97 -6.85 -0.87
CA GLU A 36 17.07 -7.37 0.17
C GLU A 36 16.44 -6.21 0.95
N GLU A 37 15.98 -5.17 0.27
CA GLU A 37 15.27 -4.04 0.91
C GLU A 37 13.75 -4.09 0.72
N ASP A 38 13.18 -5.27 0.43
CA ASP A 38 11.74 -5.42 0.21
C ASP A 38 10.91 -5.60 1.50
N GLU A 39 11.55 -5.57 2.68
CA GLU A 39 10.87 -5.74 3.96
C GLU A 39 10.25 -4.45 4.56
N SER A 40 10.48 -3.28 3.97
CA SER A 40 10.09 -2.01 4.62
C SER A 40 8.69 -1.50 4.27
N LEU A 41 7.98 -2.12 3.34
CA LEU A 41 6.63 -1.70 2.93
C LEU A 41 5.50 -2.54 3.58
N SER A 42 5.85 -3.49 4.43
CA SER A 42 4.90 -4.51 4.94
C SER A 42 4.38 -4.26 6.36
N ASP A 43 4.82 -3.20 7.06
CA ASP A 43 4.69 -3.22 8.53
C ASP A 43 3.53 -2.38 9.11
N SER A 44 2.67 -1.75 8.30
CA SER A 44 1.54 -1.00 8.87
C SER A 44 0.24 -1.79 9.01
N THR A 45 0.19 -3.04 8.53
CA THR A 45 -0.95 -3.96 8.76
C THR A 45 -0.54 -5.15 9.60
N ASN A 46 0.01 -4.90 10.78
CA ASN A 46 0.33 -5.97 11.73
C ASN A 46 -0.95 -6.50 12.41
N TRP A 47 -1.82 -7.11 11.62
CA TRP A 47 -2.78 -8.06 12.14
C TRP A 47 -1.99 -9.30 12.50
N SER A 48 -1.96 -9.63 13.79
CA SER A 48 -1.25 -10.78 14.35
C SER A 48 -1.60 -12.08 13.61
N THR A 49 -0.97 -12.31 12.48
CA THR A 49 -1.03 -13.59 11.73
C THR A 49 -0.53 -14.72 12.62
N ASN A 50 0.45 -14.48 13.47
CA ASN A 50 1.01 -15.47 14.39
C ASN A 50 -0.04 -16.13 15.31
N SER A 51 -1.06 -15.35 15.74
CA SER A 51 -2.14 -15.91 16.59
C SER A 51 -3.13 -16.77 15.81
N ILE A 52 -3.29 -16.52 14.51
CA ILE A 52 -4.18 -17.30 13.63
C ILE A 52 -3.48 -18.57 13.17
N ASP A 53 -2.20 -18.50 12.86
CA ASP A 53 -1.37 -19.66 12.54
C ASP A 53 -1.26 -20.62 13.73
N ASP A 54 -1.17 -20.09 14.96
CA ASP A 54 -1.21 -20.88 16.19
C ASP A 54 -2.58 -21.59 16.39
N ILE A 55 -3.67 -20.90 16.05
CA ILE A 55 -5.03 -21.47 16.14
C ILE A 55 -5.23 -22.56 15.07
N LEU A 56 -4.76 -22.34 13.85
CA LEU A 56 -4.83 -23.32 12.76
C LEU A 56 -3.92 -24.53 13.00
N SER A 57 -2.77 -24.31 13.66
CA SER A 57 -1.83 -25.39 14.05
C SER A 57 -2.31 -26.19 15.26
N GLY A 58 -3.14 -25.61 16.12
CA GLY A 58 -3.65 -26.24 17.36
C GLY A 58 -4.85 -27.16 17.18
N GLU A 59 -5.62 -27.03 16.10
CA GLU A 59 -6.65 -27.99 15.73
C GLU A 59 -5.97 -29.08 14.88
N GLY A 60 -5.48 -30.15 15.52
CA GLY A 60 -4.73 -31.27 14.94
C GLY A 60 -5.24 -31.78 13.59
N VAL A 61 -4.99 -31.00 12.56
CA VAL A 61 -5.12 -31.41 11.18
C VAL A 61 -3.80 -32.09 10.82
N GLU A 62 -3.73 -33.41 10.99
CA GLU A 62 -2.72 -34.21 10.33
C GLU A 62 -2.79 -33.85 8.83
N ASP A 63 -1.66 -33.44 8.29
CA ASP A 63 -1.43 -33.09 6.89
C ASP A 63 -1.71 -34.32 6.01
N ASP A 64 -2.98 -34.52 5.68
CA ASP A 64 -3.42 -35.55 4.74
C ASP A 64 -4.08 -34.88 3.52
N GLY A 65 -3.23 -34.33 2.65
CA GLY A 65 -3.55 -33.99 1.27
C GLY A 65 -4.29 -32.68 1.05
N THR A 66 -3.85 -31.96 0.10
CA THR A 66 -4.24 -30.74 -0.66
C THR A 66 -5.60 -30.04 -0.43
N ASN A 67 -6.55 -30.58 0.33
CA ASN A 67 -7.92 -30.04 0.45
C ASN A 67 -8.38 -29.72 1.88
N ALA A 68 -7.53 -29.79 2.89
CA ALA A 68 -7.93 -29.54 4.28
C ALA A 68 -8.37 -28.07 4.49
N TRP A 69 -7.71 -27.12 3.84
CA TRP A 69 -8.06 -25.71 3.91
C TRP A 69 -9.44 -25.40 3.29
N GLU A 70 -9.82 -26.07 2.19
CA GLU A 70 -11.14 -25.90 1.54
C GLU A 70 -12.27 -26.38 2.43
N GLN A 71 -12.08 -27.49 3.13
CA GLN A 71 -13.05 -27.99 4.10
C GLN A 71 -13.19 -27.02 5.27
N THR A 72 -12.07 -26.51 5.79
CA THR A 72 -12.06 -25.51 6.86
C THR A 72 -12.79 -24.25 6.40
N LEU A 73 -12.50 -23.75 5.20
CA LEU A 73 -13.17 -22.60 4.62
C LEU A 73 -14.68 -22.83 4.50
N SER A 74 -15.10 -23.97 4.01
CA SER A 74 -16.53 -24.30 3.86
C SER A 74 -17.26 -24.32 5.19
N VAL A 75 -16.65 -24.88 6.25
CA VAL A 75 -17.20 -24.87 7.61
C VAL A 75 -17.33 -23.40 8.13
N ARG A 76 -16.32 -22.58 7.96
CA ARG A 76 -16.37 -21.16 8.38
C ARG A 76 -17.42 -20.36 7.61
N ILE A 77 -17.60 -20.62 6.31
CA ILE A 77 -18.68 -20.01 5.51
C ILE A 77 -20.05 -20.33 6.11
N GLU A 78 -20.32 -21.60 6.42
CA GLU A 78 -21.60 -21.97 7.06
C GLU A 78 -21.79 -21.29 8.42
N GLU A 79 -20.78 -21.28 9.27
CA GLU A 79 -20.82 -20.59 10.57
C GLU A 79 -21.13 -19.10 10.42
N ILE A 80 -20.50 -18.44 9.42
CA ILE A 80 -20.69 -17.01 9.13
C ILE A 80 -22.14 -16.74 8.68
N ILE A 81 -22.65 -17.53 7.78
CA ILE A 81 -23.99 -17.36 7.20
C ILE A 81 -25.09 -17.69 8.22
N GLU A 82 -24.96 -18.82 8.91
CA GLU A 82 -25.97 -19.23 9.87
C GLU A 82 -26.10 -18.33 11.09
N ARG A 83 -25.02 -17.78 11.61
CA ARG A 83 -24.93 -16.87 12.79
C ARG A 83 -25.72 -17.31 14.02
N LYS A 84 -26.28 -18.50 14.04
CA LYS A 84 -27.15 -18.98 15.11
C LYS A 84 -26.32 -19.18 16.39
N ARG A 85 -26.65 -18.40 17.45
CA ARG A 85 -26.05 -18.49 18.78
C ARG A 85 -24.54 -18.23 18.83
N SER A 86 -23.98 -17.56 17.81
CA SER A 86 -22.57 -17.19 17.81
C SER A 86 -22.32 -16.06 18.82
N SER A 87 -21.27 -16.21 19.64
CA SER A 87 -20.77 -15.11 20.48
C SER A 87 -20.00 -14.10 19.62
N ILE A 88 -19.72 -12.91 20.15
CA ILE A 88 -18.88 -11.90 19.49
C ILE A 88 -17.52 -12.52 19.16
N GLN A 89 -16.86 -13.16 20.14
CA GLN A 89 -15.56 -13.83 19.95
C GLN A 89 -15.61 -14.95 18.91
N GLY A 90 -16.71 -15.71 18.85
CA GLY A 90 -16.90 -16.74 17.83
C GLY A 90 -16.97 -16.16 16.42
N ARG A 91 -17.65 -15.00 16.24
CA ARG A 91 -17.70 -14.30 14.96
C ARG A 91 -16.36 -13.69 14.58
N GLU A 92 -15.67 -13.06 15.53
CA GLU A 92 -14.31 -12.54 15.32
C GLU A 92 -13.36 -13.63 14.82
N LEU A 93 -13.39 -14.82 15.47
CA LEU A 93 -12.58 -15.97 15.06
C LEU A 93 -12.98 -16.45 13.66
N ALA A 94 -14.27 -16.64 13.40
CA ALA A 94 -14.75 -17.11 12.11
C ALA A 94 -14.33 -16.16 10.97
N TYR A 95 -14.46 -14.83 11.18
CA TYR A 95 -14.04 -13.84 10.20
C TYR A 95 -12.51 -13.80 10.03
N ALA A 96 -11.75 -13.89 11.12
CA ALA A 96 -10.29 -13.91 11.06
C ALA A 96 -9.78 -15.10 10.26
N VAL A 97 -10.30 -16.32 10.51
CA VAL A 97 -9.95 -17.54 9.77
C VAL A 97 -10.38 -17.42 8.30
N TYR A 98 -11.60 -16.93 8.05
CA TYR A 98 -12.09 -16.71 6.69
C TYR A 98 -11.18 -15.77 5.90
N VAL A 99 -10.84 -14.61 6.45
CA VAL A 99 -9.93 -13.63 5.81
C VAL A 99 -8.56 -14.26 5.56
N HIS A 100 -8.01 -14.96 6.57
CA HIS A 100 -6.71 -15.62 6.43
C HIS A 100 -6.70 -16.64 5.27
N LEU A 101 -7.69 -17.53 5.23
CA LEU A 101 -7.79 -18.55 4.18
C LEU A 101 -7.97 -17.92 2.79
N LEU A 102 -8.80 -16.89 2.65
CA LEU A 102 -8.99 -16.20 1.37
C LEU A 102 -7.76 -15.39 0.94
N THR A 103 -6.98 -14.87 1.85
CA THR A 103 -5.75 -14.17 1.49
C THR A 103 -4.64 -15.12 1.09
N THR A 104 -4.54 -16.29 1.73
CA THR A 104 -3.49 -17.28 1.45
C THR A 104 -3.79 -18.22 0.29
N HIS A 105 -5.07 -18.36 -0.07
CA HIS A 105 -5.52 -19.25 -1.15
C HIS A 105 -6.53 -18.55 -2.07
N TYR A 106 -6.43 -18.79 -3.37
CA TYR A 106 -7.45 -18.33 -4.31
C TYR A 106 -8.63 -19.31 -4.32
N ALA A 107 -9.75 -18.90 -3.74
CA ALA A 107 -10.92 -19.74 -3.45
C ALA A 107 -12.19 -19.29 -4.19
N PHE A 108 -12.09 -18.86 -5.45
CA PHE A 108 -13.23 -18.37 -6.24
C PHE A 108 -14.39 -19.35 -6.28
N ASP A 109 -14.12 -20.63 -6.59
CA ASP A 109 -15.15 -21.66 -6.75
C ASP A 109 -15.92 -21.90 -5.43
N THR A 110 -15.23 -21.83 -4.31
CA THR A 110 -15.82 -22.05 -2.99
C THR A 110 -16.76 -20.93 -2.57
N ILE A 111 -16.43 -19.66 -2.90
CA ILE A 111 -17.18 -18.51 -2.40
C ILE A 111 -18.19 -17.92 -3.40
N SER A 112 -18.01 -18.11 -4.69
CA SER A 112 -18.79 -17.43 -5.73
C SER A 112 -20.31 -17.63 -5.58
N SER A 113 -20.76 -18.86 -5.31
CA SER A 113 -22.17 -19.19 -5.11
C SER A 113 -22.76 -18.68 -3.76
N ARG A 114 -21.92 -18.40 -2.77
CA ARG A 114 -22.30 -17.99 -1.41
C ARG A 114 -22.02 -16.52 -1.15
N LYS A 115 -21.49 -15.78 -2.12
CA LYS A 115 -21.06 -14.38 -1.99
C LYS A 115 -22.14 -13.47 -1.41
N SER A 116 -23.36 -13.52 -1.92
CA SER A 116 -24.48 -12.69 -1.47
C SER A 116 -24.83 -12.90 0.01
N ASP A 117 -24.82 -14.16 0.46
CA ASP A 117 -25.11 -14.53 1.84
C ASP A 117 -24.00 -14.06 2.78
N LEU A 118 -22.74 -14.23 2.35
CA LEU A 118 -21.54 -13.76 3.07
C LEU A 118 -21.56 -12.24 3.23
N LEU A 119 -21.76 -11.47 2.14
CA LEU A 119 -21.85 -10.02 2.21
C LEU A 119 -22.99 -9.58 3.15
N THR A 120 -24.15 -10.25 3.10
CA THR A 120 -25.26 -9.98 4.02
C THR A 120 -24.87 -10.24 5.48
N ALA A 121 -24.13 -11.31 5.76
CA ALA A 121 -23.69 -11.64 7.11
C ALA A 121 -22.67 -10.61 7.66
N PHE A 122 -21.70 -10.20 6.83
CA PHE A 122 -20.72 -9.16 7.19
C PHE A 122 -21.41 -7.81 7.45
N LEU A 123 -22.33 -7.40 6.58
CA LEU A 123 -23.09 -6.17 6.75
C LEU A 123 -23.91 -6.14 8.03
N LYS A 124 -24.41 -7.29 8.53
CA LYS A 124 -25.06 -7.36 9.84
C LYS A 124 -24.10 -7.04 10.99
N SER A 125 -22.85 -7.50 10.94
CA SER A 125 -21.84 -7.18 11.95
C SER A 125 -21.43 -5.71 11.89
N ILE A 126 -21.22 -5.18 10.70
CA ILE A 126 -20.88 -3.76 10.50
C ILE A 126 -21.98 -2.86 11.03
N LYS A 127 -23.25 -3.13 10.71
CA LYS A 127 -24.39 -2.35 11.20
C LYS A 127 -24.62 -2.45 12.70
N ALA A 128 -24.25 -3.58 13.29
CA ALA A 128 -24.42 -3.81 14.74
C ALA A 128 -23.30 -3.18 15.57
N GLU A 129 -22.10 -3.09 14.99
CA GLU A 129 -20.87 -2.55 15.62
C GLU A 129 -20.68 -3.03 17.06
N SER A 130 -20.89 -4.35 17.27
CA SER A 130 -20.89 -4.97 18.60
C SER A 130 -19.51 -5.04 19.24
N SER A 131 -18.45 -5.09 18.44
CA SER A 131 -17.06 -4.89 18.85
C SER A 131 -16.28 -4.28 17.69
N GLU A 132 -15.29 -3.48 18.03
CA GLU A 132 -14.37 -2.86 17.07
C GLU A 132 -13.71 -3.92 16.19
N LYS A 133 -13.16 -4.98 16.80
CA LYS A 133 -12.49 -6.08 16.10
C LYS A 133 -13.43 -6.85 15.15
N GLU A 134 -14.66 -7.18 15.60
CA GLU A 134 -15.66 -7.82 14.74
C GLU A 134 -15.95 -6.97 13.51
N THR A 135 -16.14 -5.66 13.71
CA THR A 135 -16.47 -4.71 12.64
C THR A 135 -15.35 -4.57 11.63
N GLN A 136 -14.12 -4.38 12.09
CA GLN A 136 -12.93 -4.32 11.22
C GLN A 136 -12.73 -5.60 10.42
N LEU A 137 -12.88 -6.77 11.05
CA LEU A 137 -12.77 -8.06 10.37
C LEU A 137 -13.87 -8.25 9.32
N ALA A 138 -15.10 -7.83 9.62
CA ALA A 138 -16.22 -7.88 8.66
C ALA A 138 -15.97 -6.98 7.45
N ILE A 139 -15.45 -5.77 7.66
CA ILE A 139 -15.07 -4.84 6.59
C ILE A 139 -13.98 -5.46 5.71
N ARG A 140 -12.92 -5.99 6.32
CA ARG A 140 -11.83 -6.65 5.59
C ARG A 140 -12.32 -7.90 4.85
N ALA A 141 -13.24 -8.67 5.44
CA ALA A 141 -13.84 -9.84 4.80
C ALA A 141 -14.61 -9.44 3.53
N ILE A 142 -15.31 -8.30 3.51
CA ILE A 142 -15.96 -7.77 2.30
C ILE A 142 -14.92 -7.48 1.22
N ALA A 143 -13.85 -6.74 1.54
CA ALA A 143 -12.81 -6.38 0.57
C ALA A 143 -12.15 -7.63 -0.04
N VAL A 144 -11.73 -8.60 0.77
CA VAL A 144 -11.12 -9.86 0.29
C VAL A 144 -12.11 -10.67 -0.54
N THR A 145 -13.39 -10.73 -0.12
CA THR A 145 -14.43 -11.45 -0.87
C THR A 145 -14.64 -10.86 -2.26
N LEU A 146 -14.68 -9.52 -2.37
CA LEU A 146 -14.85 -8.84 -3.65
C LEU A 146 -13.62 -8.96 -4.56
N ILE A 147 -12.41 -8.90 -4.02
CA ILE A 147 -11.20 -9.16 -4.80
C ILE A 147 -11.17 -10.62 -5.31
N THR A 148 -11.58 -11.58 -4.48
CA THR A 148 -11.57 -13.00 -4.88
C THR A 148 -12.68 -13.32 -5.87
N SER A 149 -13.86 -12.70 -5.71
CA SER A 149 -15.04 -12.91 -6.58
C SER A 149 -15.75 -11.57 -6.80
N PRO A 150 -15.38 -10.81 -7.83
CA PRO A 150 -15.99 -9.52 -8.15
C PRO A 150 -17.49 -9.60 -8.42
N SER A 151 -18.15 -8.45 -8.38
CA SER A 151 -19.60 -8.37 -8.54
C SER A 151 -20.02 -7.00 -9.07
N ASP A 152 -20.75 -6.96 -10.16
CA ASP A 152 -21.27 -5.72 -10.76
C ASP A 152 -22.39 -5.07 -9.97
N ALA A 153 -22.87 -5.69 -8.88
CA ALA A 153 -23.99 -5.20 -8.09
C ALA A 153 -23.70 -5.08 -6.58
N ALA A 154 -22.53 -5.47 -6.12
CA ALA A 154 -22.21 -5.47 -4.70
C ALA A 154 -22.06 -4.05 -4.14
N TYR A 155 -21.53 -3.11 -4.94
CA TYR A 155 -21.34 -1.71 -4.54
C TYR A 155 -22.63 -1.10 -3.97
N ALA A 156 -23.74 -1.18 -4.71
CA ALA A 156 -25.01 -0.60 -4.29
C ALA A 156 -25.53 -1.16 -2.96
N THR A 157 -25.18 -2.40 -2.62
CA THR A 157 -25.60 -3.05 -1.38
C THR A 157 -24.67 -2.76 -0.21
N VAL A 158 -23.36 -2.68 -0.48
CA VAL A 158 -22.30 -2.59 0.54
C VAL A 158 -21.99 -1.15 0.90
N PHE A 159 -21.83 -0.28 -0.07
CA PHE A 159 -21.38 1.10 0.10
C PHE A 159 -22.19 1.92 1.12
N PRO A 160 -23.54 1.88 1.14
CA PRO A 160 -24.30 2.69 2.10
C PRO A 160 -24.00 2.34 3.58
N ALA A 161 -23.67 1.09 3.86
CA ALA A 161 -23.30 0.68 5.20
C ALA A 161 -21.85 1.12 5.55
N ILE A 162 -20.92 1.00 4.61
CA ILE A 162 -19.55 1.46 4.79
C ILE A 162 -19.52 2.99 4.94
N LYS A 163 -20.25 3.73 4.09
CA LYS A 163 -20.37 5.19 4.20
C LYS A 163 -20.85 5.61 5.58
N ARG A 164 -21.94 5.00 6.07
CA ARG A 164 -22.44 5.26 7.41
C ARG A 164 -21.39 4.96 8.48
N THR A 165 -20.60 3.89 8.30
CA THR A 165 -19.59 3.48 9.28
C THR A 165 -18.49 4.51 9.40
N TYR A 166 -17.87 4.97 8.30
CA TYR A 166 -16.81 5.97 8.42
C TYR A 166 -17.31 7.36 8.81
N THR A 167 -18.57 7.70 8.50
CA THR A 167 -19.13 8.99 8.92
C THR A 167 -19.58 9.01 10.38
N SER A 168 -20.10 7.90 10.93
CA SER A 168 -20.84 7.90 12.19
C SER A 168 -20.27 7.01 13.29
N SER A 169 -19.28 6.15 13.03
CA SER A 169 -18.63 5.34 14.08
C SER A 169 -17.89 6.23 15.07
N GLU A 170 -17.92 5.88 16.35
CA GLU A 170 -17.10 6.53 17.38
C GLU A 170 -15.64 6.01 17.42
N SER A 171 -15.37 4.86 16.80
CA SER A 171 -14.06 4.25 16.76
C SER A 171 -13.25 4.74 15.55
N ILE A 172 -12.13 5.39 15.82
CA ILE A 172 -11.18 5.82 14.79
C ILE A 172 -10.67 4.62 13.98
N ALA A 173 -10.37 3.50 14.63
CA ALA A 173 -9.89 2.30 13.97
C ALA A 173 -10.94 1.69 13.02
N VAL A 174 -12.23 1.77 13.37
CA VAL A 174 -13.34 1.34 12.49
C VAL A 174 -13.51 2.31 11.32
N LYS A 175 -13.45 3.63 11.56
CA LYS A 175 -13.48 4.64 10.48
C LYS A 175 -12.34 4.41 9.49
N THR A 176 -11.10 4.27 9.99
CA THR A 176 -9.92 3.99 9.19
C THR A 176 -10.10 2.71 8.34
N ALA A 177 -10.55 1.61 8.94
CA ALA A 177 -10.79 0.36 8.22
C ALA A 177 -11.87 0.49 7.14
N ALA A 178 -12.94 1.25 7.42
CA ALA A 178 -14.01 1.50 6.45
C ALA A 178 -13.49 2.31 5.26
N ILE A 179 -12.77 3.40 5.48
CA ILE A 179 -12.17 4.23 4.41
C ILE A 179 -11.16 3.39 3.60
N SER A 180 -10.27 2.66 4.27
CA SER A 180 -9.27 1.81 3.60
C SER A 180 -9.88 0.71 2.74
N SER A 181 -11.13 0.32 2.94
CA SER A 181 -11.80 -0.70 2.11
C SER A 181 -12.50 -0.13 0.87
N LEU A 182 -12.65 1.19 0.79
CA LEU A 182 -13.43 1.85 -0.28
C LEU A 182 -12.89 1.54 -1.66
N GLY A 183 -11.57 1.60 -1.84
CA GLY A 183 -10.92 1.29 -3.10
C GLY A 183 -11.34 -0.09 -3.64
N SER A 184 -11.22 -1.12 -2.81
CA SER A 184 -11.59 -2.49 -3.19
C SER A 184 -13.10 -2.65 -3.41
N ILE A 185 -13.95 -1.97 -2.62
CA ILE A 185 -15.42 -2.03 -2.77
C ILE A 185 -15.86 -1.38 -4.08
N VAL A 186 -15.27 -0.26 -4.44
CA VAL A 186 -15.57 0.45 -5.70
C VAL A 186 -15.09 -0.36 -6.90
N MET A 187 -13.82 -0.68 -6.94
CA MET A 187 -13.20 -1.31 -8.11
C MET A 187 -13.73 -2.73 -8.39
N TYR A 188 -13.97 -3.52 -7.34
CA TYR A 188 -14.39 -4.92 -7.49
C TYR A 188 -15.87 -5.16 -7.16
N GLY A 189 -16.57 -4.13 -6.72
CA GLY A 189 -18.00 -4.18 -6.38
C GLY A 189 -18.93 -3.65 -7.45
N GLY A 190 -18.40 -3.20 -8.60
CA GLY A 190 -19.20 -2.73 -9.74
C GLY A 190 -19.76 -1.31 -9.54
N ALA A 191 -18.95 -0.40 -9.02
CA ALA A 191 -19.29 1.03 -9.03
C ALA A 191 -19.19 1.59 -10.46
N ALA A 192 -20.08 2.51 -10.80
CA ALA A 192 -19.96 3.30 -12.02
C ALA A 192 -18.92 4.41 -11.85
N ASP A 193 -18.40 4.94 -12.96
CA ASP A 193 -17.37 6.01 -12.94
C ASP A 193 -17.86 7.24 -12.16
N GLU A 194 -19.12 7.67 -12.34
CA GLU A 194 -19.73 8.78 -11.61
C GLU A 194 -19.69 8.55 -10.08
N ALA A 195 -19.95 7.32 -9.62
CA ALA A 195 -19.86 6.99 -8.20
C ALA A 195 -18.42 6.98 -7.68
N THR A 196 -17.45 6.66 -8.54
CA THR A 196 -16.02 6.76 -8.22
C THR A 196 -15.61 8.23 -8.09
N GLU A 197 -16.08 9.06 -8.99
CA GLU A 197 -15.84 10.51 -8.97
C GLU A 197 -16.43 11.17 -7.72
N ASP A 198 -17.70 10.90 -7.40
CA ASP A 198 -18.35 11.39 -6.17
C ASP A 198 -17.56 10.99 -4.93
N LEU A 199 -17.03 9.76 -4.90
CA LEU A 199 -16.25 9.29 -3.77
C LEU A 199 -14.88 9.97 -3.67
N LEU A 200 -14.25 10.29 -4.79
CA LEU A 200 -13.00 11.08 -4.77
C LEU A 200 -13.23 12.46 -4.14
N ASP A 201 -14.35 13.11 -4.44
CA ASP A 201 -14.72 14.39 -3.85
C ASP A 201 -14.98 14.26 -2.34
N GLU A 202 -15.67 13.21 -1.90
CA GLU A 202 -15.88 12.94 -0.47
C GLU A 202 -14.55 12.66 0.27
N LEU A 203 -13.64 11.91 -0.34
CA LEU A 203 -12.32 11.65 0.24
C LEU A 203 -11.47 12.92 0.30
N LEU A 204 -11.58 13.78 -0.71
CA LEU A 204 -10.89 15.06 -0.72
C LEU A 204 -11.37 15.97 0.43
N GLU A 205 -12.68 16.01 0.70
CA GLU A 205 -13.24 16.75 1.85
C GLU A 205 -12.69 16.24 3.20
N ILE A 206 -12.49 14.91 3.34
CA ILE A 206 -11.86 14.34 4.54
C ILE A 206 -10.41 14.80 4.66
N ILE A 207 -9.66 14.84 3.55
CA ILE A 207 -8.27 15.24 3.51
C ILE A 207 -8.12 16.74 3.82
N GLU A 208 -8.92 17.60 3.17
CA GLU A 208 -8.91 19.06 3.37
C GLU A 208 -9.28 19.47 4.79
N SER A 209 -10.22 18.75 5.39
CA SER A 209 -10.67 19.03 6.77
C SER A 209 -9.80 18.37 7.84
N ASP A 210 -8.72 17.68 7.46
CA ASP A 210 -7.87 16.90 8.37
C ASP A 210 -8.71 15.92 9.24
N GLY A 211 -9.71 15.28 8.59
CA GLY A 211 -10.64 14.34 9.20
C GLY A 211 -11.83 14.97 9.93
N ALA A 212 -11.89 16.30 10.07
CA ALA A 212 -12.95 16.95 10.84
C ALA A 212 -14.34 16.77 10.23
N SER A 213 -14.46 16.64 8.90
CA SER A 213 -15.74 16.42 8.21
C SER A 213 -16.49 15.14 8.63
N ILE A 214 -15.75 14.20 9.22
CA ILE A 214 -16.31 12.92 9.71
C ILE A 214 -16.08 12.71 11.21
N ASP A 215 -15.96 13.78 11.99
CA ASP A 215 -15.72 13.71 13.45
C ASP A 215 -14.45 12.89 13.82
N ALA A 216 -13.35 13.10 13.08
CA ALA A 216 -12.06 12.46 13.30
C ALA A 216 -10.91 13.48 13.10
N ALA A 217 -11.08 14.69 13.65
CA ALA A 217 -10.12 15.79 13.49
C ALA A 217 -8.75 15.41 14.04
N ASP A 218 -7.69 15.75 13.28
CA ASP A 218 -6.28 15.52 13.63
C ASP A 218 -5.92 14.01 13.81
N GLU A 219 -6.75 13.09 13.27
CA GLU A 219 -6.50 11.66 13.35
C GLU A 219 -5.73 11.16 12.11
N ALA A 220 -4.41 11.20 12.18
CA ALA A 220 -3.51 10.81 11.09
C ALA A 220 -3.87 9.48 10.39
N PRO A 221 -4.27 8.38 11.09
CA PRO A 221 -4.66 7.15 10.41
C PRO A 221 -5.86 7.30 9.47
N VAL A 222 -6.79 8.20 9.79
CA VAL A 222 -7.97 8.48 8.95
C VAL A 222 -7.57 9.25 7.71
N VAL A 223 -6.74 10.28 7.86
CA VAL A 223 -6.24 11.10 6.74
C VAL A 223 -5.37 10.27 5.79
N VAL A 224 -4.49 9.42 6.32
CA VAL A 224 -3.69 8.48 5.52
C VAL A 224 -4.60 7.53 4.74
N ALA A 225 -5.61 6.93 5.39
CA ALA A 225 -6.55 6.03 4.70
C ALA A 225 -7.33 6.75 3.58
N ALA A 226 -7.70 8.02 3.79
CA ALA A 226 -8.36 8.84 2.77
C ALA A 226 -7.41 9.13 1.59
N LEU A 227 -6.16 9.55 1.86
CA LEU A 227 -5.14 9.80 0.85
C LEU A 227 -4.81 8.55 0.02
N GLU A 228 -4.59 7.40 0.68
CA GLU A 228 -4.29 6.14 -0.01
C GLU A 228 -5.46 5.65 -0.86
N SER A 229 -6.70 5.76 -0.34
CA SER A 229 -7.90 5.37 -1.07
C SER A 229 -8.18 6.30 -2.26
N TRP A 230 -7.95 7.61 -2.07
CA TRP A 230 -8.05 8.59 -3.15
C TRP A 230 -7.07 8.28 -4.28
N GLY A 231 -5.78 8.08 -3.95
CA GLY A 231 -4.73 7.76 -4.91
C GLY A 231 -5.03 6.48 -5.69
N PHE A 232 -5.49 5.44 -5.00
CA PHE A 232 -5.87 4.19 -5.67
C PHE A 232 -7.05 4.39 -6.63
N LEU A 233 -8.12 5.07 -6.22
CA LEU A 233 -9.28 5.33 -7.06
C LEU A 233 -8.94 6.24 -8.24
N ALA A 234 -8.10 7.24 -8.05
CA ALA A 234 -7.61 8.10 -9.12
C ALA A 234 -6.87 7.33 -10.22
N THR A 235 -6.33 6.13 -9.93
CA THR A 235 -5.71 5.29 -10.97
C THR A 235 -6.70 4.71 -11.98
N SER A 236 -7.99 4.67 -11.68
CA SER A 236 -9.02 4.12 -12.57
C SER A 236 -9.62 5.15 -13.53
N LEU A 237 -9.45 6.44 -13.24
CA LEU A 237 -9.93 7.52 -14.12
C LEU A 237 -8.86 7.86 -15.16
N ASP A 238 -9.27 8.05 -16.40
CA ASP A 238 -8.35 8.40 -17.49
C ASP A 238 -7.96 9.88 -17.42
N ASP A 239 -8.93 10.77 -17.19
CA ASP A 239 -8.73 12.21 -17.08
C ASP A 239 -8.87 12.70 -15.65
N MET A 240 -7.90 13.53 -15.24
CA MET A 240 -7.84 14.14 -13.91
C MET A 240 -7.72 15.67 -13.98
N GLU A 241 -7.79 16.29 -15.18
CA GLU A 241 -7.50 17.72 -15.37
C GLU A 241 -8.39 18.58 -14.46
N ASP A 242 -9.71 18.40 -14.54
CA ASP A 242 -10.70 19.21 -13.81
C ASP A 242 -10.59 19.07 -12.28
N ARG A 243 -10.09 17.92 -11.78
CA ARG A 243 -9.95 17.63 -10.33
C ARG A 243 -8.57 17.95 -9.78
N THR A 244 -7.61 18.22 -10.67
CA THR A 244 -6.20 18.34 -10.26
C THR A 244 -5.95 19.60 -9.43
N GLU A 245 -6.59 20.74 -9.71
CA GLU A 245 -6.33 22.01 -9.01
C GLU A 245 -6.71 21.87 -7.52
N ASP A 246 -7.93 21.44 -7.21
CA ASP A 246 -8.42 21.29 -5.84
C ASP A 246 -7.64 20.20 -5.08
N ALA A 247 -7.41 19.06 -5.72
CA ALA A 247 -6.64 17.97 -5.12
C ALA A 247 -5.19 18.38 -4.80
N MET A 248 -4.55 19.14 -5.69
CA MET A 248 -3.19 19.63 -5.46
C MET A 248 -3.10 20.59 -4.28
N ASP A 249 -4.06 21.49 -4.13
CA ASP A 249 -4.08 22.43 -3.00
C ASP A 249 -4.20 21.66 -1.68
N ALA A 250 -5.11 20.69 -1.57
CA ALA A 250 -5.26 19.83 -0.41
C ALA A 250 -3.98 19.01 -0.11
N PHE A 251 -3.37 18.39 -1.12
CA PHE A 251 -2.17 17.57 -0.89
C PHE A 251 -0.95 18.40 -0.51
N VAL A 252 -0.81 19.59 -1.07
CA VAL A 252 0.28 20.51 -0.70
C VAL A 252 0.13 20.97 0.74
N GLU A 253 -1.09 21.21 1.23
CA GLU A 253 -1.35 21.52 2.65
C GLU A 253 -0.96 20.34 3.54
N GLN A 254 -1.29 19.10 3.16
CA GLN A 254 -0.94 17.91 3.92
C GLN A 254 0.58 17.61 3.95
N LEU A 255 1.40 18.21 3.09
CA LEU A 255 2.87 18.16 3.25
C LEU A 255 3.36 18.89 4.49
N GLU A 256 2.56 19.79 5.07
CA GLU A 256 2.87 20.50 6.31
C GLU A 256 2.45 19.73 7.58
N SER A 257 1.77 18.58 7.42
CA SER A 257 1.38 17.72 8.55
C SER A 257 2.59 17.34 9.41
N THR A 258 2.34 17.14 10.71
CA THR A 258 3.37 16.64 11.64
C THR A 258 3.56 15.12 11.54
N ASP A 259 2.64 14.40 10.90
CA ASP A 259 2.72 12.96 10.71
C ASP A 259 3.40 12.62 9.39
N ALA A 260 4.44 11.79 9.46
CA ALA A 260 5.24 11.41 8.31
C ALA A 260 4.47 10.54 7.30
N ALA A 261 3.52 9.73 7.76
CA ALA A 261 2.72 8.89 6.86
C ALA A 261 1.74 9.74 6.05
N VAL A 262 1.13 10.76 6.67
CA VAL A 262 0.29 11.74 5.97
C VAL A 262 1.11 12.48 4.90
N GLN A 263 2.30 12.99 5.26
CA GLN A 263 3.18 13.68 4.32
C GLN A 263 3.55 12.80 3.11
N ILE A 264 3.91 11.52 3.36
CA ILE A 264 4.28 10.59 2.30
C ILE A 264 3.09 10.30 1.40
N ALA A 265 1.93 9.95 1.95
CA ALA A 265 0.73 9.63 1.18
C ALA A 265 0.26 10.82 0.32
N ALA A 266 0.32 12.04 0.87
CA ALA A 266 0.05 13.27 0.11
C ALA A 266 1.06 13.47 -1.03
N GLY A 267 2.35 13.30 -0.74
CA GLY A 267 3.41 13.39 -1.73
C GLY A 267 3.30 12.36 -2.86
N GLU A 268 2.91 11.14 -2.55
CA GLU A 268 2.67 10.08 -3.53
C GLU A 268 1.50 10.43 -4.46
N ASN A 269 0.41 11.01 -3.92
CA ASN A 269 -0.70 11.50 -4.72
C ASN A 269 -0.29 12.68 -5.63
N ILE A 270 0.54 13.60 -5.14
CA ILE A 270 1.13 14.65 -5.96
C ILE A 270 1.90 14.03 -7.13
N ALA A 271 2.77 13.06 -6.87
CA ALA A 271 3.54 12.38 -7.91
C ALA A 271 2.64 11.66 -8.92
N LEU A 272 1.54 11.02 -8.47
CA LEU A 272 0.55 10.41 -9.34
C LEU A 272 -0.11 11.45 -10.27
N LEU A 273 -0.50 12.61 -9.76
CA LEU A 273 -1.10 13.67 -10.60
C LEU A 273 -0.11 14.20 -11.63
N PHE A 274 1.16 14.39 -11.26
CA PHE A 274 2.19 14.75 -12.24
C PHE A 274 2.39 13.66 -13.30
N GLU A 275 2.37 12.39 -12.95
CA GLU A 275 2.43 11.29 -13.91
C GLU A 275 1.22 11.27 -14.83
N LYS A 276 0.00 11.42 -14.32
CA LYS A 276 -1.25 11.39 -15.08
C LYS A 276 -1.43 12.61 -15.99
N SER A 277 -0.72 13.70 -15.76
CA SER A 277 -0.72 14.85 -16.67
C SER A 277 -0.04 14.57 -18.02
N TYR A 278 0.57 13.39 -18.16
CA TYR A 278 1.16 12.89 -19.41
C TYR A 278 0.40 11.65 -19.87
N THR A 279 -0.09 11.67 -21.09
CA THR A 279 -0.77 10.52 -21.72
C THR A 279 -0.03 10.08 -22.96
N ASP A 280 -0.37 8.88 -23.44
CA ASP A 280 0.15 8.40 -24.71
C ASP A 280 -0.18 9.38 -25.83
N ARG A 281 0.74 9.48 -26.79
CA ARG A 281 0.58 10.34 -27.97
C ARG A 281 -0.54 9.83 -28.86
N GLU A 282 -1.42 10.76 -29.26
CA GLU A 282 -2.50 10.53 -30.21
C GLU A 282 -2.11 10.97 -31.63
N GLU A 283 -2.90 10.58 -32.62
CA GLU A 283 -2.63 10.93 -34.04
C GLU A 283 -2.60 12.45 -34.27
N ASP A 284 -3.37 13.22 -33.53
CA ASP A 284 -3.47 14.68 -33.62
C ASP A 284 -2.31 15.44 -32.94
N ASP A 285 -1.50 14.79 -32.15
CA ASP A 285 -0.38 15.42 -31.39
C ASP A 285 0.83 15.78 -32.27
N GLY A 286 0.77 15.47 -33.57
CA GLY A 286 1.89 15.72 -34.49
C GLY A 286 3.06 14.73 -34.33
N PRO A 287 4.12 14.88 -35.13
CA PRO A 287 5.28 14.00 -35.09
C PRO A 287 6.05 14.19 -33.77
N PRO A 288 6.63 13.11 -33.20
CA PRO A 288 7.45 13.20 -32.02
C PRO A 288 8.69 14.08 -32.26
N GLU A 289 8.93 15.04 -31.38
CA GLU A 289 10.18 15.79 -31.36
C GLU A 289 11.24 14.97 -30.63
N GLU A 290 12.44 14.86 -31.17
CA GLU A 290 13.56 14.25 -30.46
C GLU A 290 14.01 15.23 -29.37
N ILE A 291 13.57 14.98 -28.13
CA ILE A 291 13.95 15.77 -26.96
C ILE A 291 14.92 14.94 -26.13
N GLU A 292 16.06 15.52 -25.82
CA GLU A 292 17.05 14.97 -24.90
C GLU A 292 16.90 15.64 -23.53
N ASP A 293 17.21 14.91 -22.47
CA ASP A 293 17.30 15.51 -21.14
C ASP A 293 18.60 16.33 -21.00
N GLU A 294 18.76 16.99 -19.84
CA GLU A 294 19.93 17.83 -19.53
C GLU A 294 21.28 17.06 -19.64
N GLU A 295 21.24 15.73 -19.65
CA GLU A 295 22.41 14.85 -19.71
C GLU A 295 22.59 14.24 -21.12
N GLY A 296 21.76 14.64 -22.12
CA GLY A 296 21.85 14.21 -23.52
C GLY A 296 21.26 12.81 -23.77
N PHE A 297 20.37 12.32 -22.91
CA PHE A 297 19.64 11.07 -23.14
C PHE A 297 18.26 11.34 -23.72
N PRO A 298 17.82 10.54 -24.71
CA PRO A 298 16.50 10.71 -25.29
C PRO A 298 15.42 10.49 -24.22
N LEU A 299 14.48 11.45 -24.16
CA LEU A 299 13.26 11.32 -23.37
C LEU A 299 12.27 10.38 -24.08
N ASP A 300 11.34 9.83 -23.32
CA ASP A 300 10.28 9.01 -23.88
C ASP A 300 9.29 9.92 -24.66
N ASN A 301 9.40 9.89 -25.98
CA ASN A 301 8.61 10.72 -26.88
C ASN A 301 7.21 10.14 -27.16
N SER A 302 6.88 8.98 -26.55
CA SER A 302 5.55 8.38 -26.63
C SER A 302 4.52 9.15 -25.79
N LEU A 303 4.98 9.91 -24.79
CA LEU A 303 4.13 10.62 -23.85
C LEU A 303 4.05 12.12 -24.17
N VAL A 304 2.86 12.70 -24.07
CA VAL A 304 2.56 14.11 -24.28
C VAL A 304 1.96 14.72 -23.03
N LYS A 305 2.43 15.92 -22.68
CA LYS A 305 1.87 16.68 -21.57
C LYS A 305 0.51 17.25 -21.96
N ARG A 306 -0.54 16.97 -21.20
CA ARG A 306 -1.91 17.44 -21.47
C ARG A 306 -2.23 18.75 -20.76
N TYR A 307 -1.86 18.88 -19.47
CA TYR A 307 -2.17 20.06 -18.66
C TYR A 307 -1.08 20.40 -17.64
N ASN A 308 -1.20 21.56 -17.01
CA ASN A 308 -0.31 21.96 -15.93
C ASN A 308 -0.90 21.57 -14.59
N VAL A 309 -0.20 20.69 -13.86
CA VAL A 309 -0.66 20.13 -12.58
C VAL A 309 -0.75 21.18 -11.49
N TYR A 310 0.25 22.06 -11.36
CA TYR A 310 0.31 23.02 -10.27
C TYR A 310 1.01 24.32 -10.67
N ARG A 311 0.40 25.47 -10.35
CA ARG A 311 0.93 26.77 -10.75
C ARG A 311 2.20 27.16 -10.00
N GLN A 312 2.34 26.70 -8.73
CA GLN A 312 3.48 27.02 -7.85
C GLN A 312 4.51 25.89 -7.80
N THR A 313 4.81 25.24 -8.92
CA THR A 313 5.69 24.07 -9.00
C THR A 313 7.08 24.34 -8.39
N ASN A 314 7.65 25.55 -8.54
CA ASN A 314 8.95 25.89 -7.95
C ASN A 314 8.92 25.90 -6.40
N GLN A 315 7.82 26.36 -5.80
CA GLN A 315 7.63 26.34 -4.36
C GLN A 315 7.43 24.91 -3.86
N LEU A 316 6.61 24.13 -4.57
CA LEU A 316 6.43 22.71 -4.28
C LEU A 316 7.76 21.95 -4.29
N GLN A 317 8.57 22.10 -5.35
CA GLN A 317 9.90 21.48 -5.42
C GLN A 317 10.81 21.92 -4.26
N HIS A 318 10.71 23.17 -3.82
CA HIS A 318 11.47 23.64 -2.66
C HIS A 318 11.03 22.94 -1.38
N THR A 319 9.72 22.81 -1.13
CA THR A 319 9.15 22.08 0.01
C THR A 319 9.57 20.61 -0.01
N LEU A 320 9.44 19.94 -1.15
CA LEU A 320 9.84 18.54 -1.30
C LEU A 320 11.34 18.31 -1.06
N ARG A 321 12.20 19.24 -1.51
CA ARG A 321 13.66 19.19 -1.20
C ARG A 321 13.93 19.36 0.29
N GLN A 322 13.17 20.20 0.99
CA GLN A 322 13.30 20.35 2.43
C GLN A 322 12.87 19.07 3.16
N LEU A 323 11.75 18.45 2.77
CA LEU A 323 11.28 17.18 3.33
C LEU A 323 12.27 16.04 3.07
N ALA A 324 12.82 15.96 1.86
CA ALA A 324 13.88 14.99 1.53
C ALA A 324 15.17 15.18 2.31
N ALA A 325 15.43 16.38 2.87
CA ALA A 325 16.64 16.71 3.62
C ALA A 325 16.43 16.74 5.15
N ILE A 326 15.23 16.41 5.65
CA ILE A 326 14.92 16.47 7.09
C ILE A 326 15.91 15.59 7.89
N SER A 327 16.63 16.21 8.81
CA SER A 327 17.60 15.55 9.68
C SER A 327 17.20 15.56 11.17
N SER A 328 15.90 15.69 11.46
CA SER A 328 15.41 15.77 12.84
C SER A 328 15.84 14.57 13.69
N LYS A 329 16.35 14.85 14.89
CA LYS A 329 16.73 13.83 15.87
C LYS A 329 15.52 13.17 16.56
N SER A 330 14.33 13.78 16.42
CA SER A 330 13.08 13.27 16.99
C SER A 330 12.50 12.10 16.21
N ILE A 331 12.91 11.92 14.93
CA ILE A 331 12.43 10.85 14.05
C ILE A 331 13.40 9.67 14.11
N SER A 332 12.87 8.43 14.14
CA SER A 332 13.71 7.23 14.14
C SER A 332 14.61 7.18 12.90
N ARG A 333 15.72 6.43 12.97
CA ARG A 333 16.62 6.27 11.82
C ARG A 333 15.94 5.57 10.65
N LYS A 334 15.04 4.61 10.93
CA LYS A 334 14.26 3.88 9.92
C LYS A 334 13.30 4.83 9.21
N ASP A 335 12.49 5.57 9.98
CA ASP A 335 11.48 6.49 9.42
C ASP A 335 12.13 7.62 8.64
N ARG A 336 13.28 8.13 9.11
CA ARG A 336 14.04 9.13 8.37
C ARG A 336 14.56 8.62 7.04
N LYS A 337 15.10 7.37 6.99
CA LYS A 337 15.55 6.76 5.74
C LYS A 337 14.37 6.61 4.77
N HIS A 338 13.23 6.20 5.30
CA HIS A 338 11.99 6.06 4.53
C HIS A 338 11.52 7.41 3.96
N LEU A 339 11.40 8.45 4.81
CA LEU A 339 11.06 9.82 4.40
C LEU A 339 11.98 10.34 3.28
N HIS A 340 13.30 10.22 3.46
CA HIS A 340 14.28 10.67 2.46
C HIS A 340 14.11 9.95 1.12
N ALA A 341 13.90 8.63 1.15
CA ALA A 341 13.71 7.85 -0.06
C ALA A 341 12.41 8.25 -0.77
N SER A 342 11.28 8.31 -0.03
CA SER A 342 9.98 8.66 -0.60
C SER A 342 9.96 10.06 -1.20
N PHE A 343 10.44 11.08 -0.45
CA PHE A 343 10.47 12.45 -0.98
C PHE A 343 11.51 12.65 -2.08
N GLY A 344 12.59 11.87 -2.10
CA GLY A 344 13.52 11.84 -3.22
C GLY A 344 12.87 11.35 -4.51
N ASP A 345 12.07 10.29 -4.42
CA ASP A 345 11.32 9.72 -5.53
C ASP A 345 10.20 10.66 -6.01
N ILE A 346 9.42 11.22 -5.09
CA ILE A 346 8.35 12.19 -5.37
C ILE A 346 8.93 13.43 -6.10
N LEU A 347 10.00 14.00 -5.56
CA LEU A 347 10.69 15.15 -6.17
C LEU A 347 11.19 14.82 -7.57
N CYS A 348 11.77 13.63 -7.77
CA CYS A 348 12.22 13.18 -9.09
C CYS A 348 11.08 13.17 -10.10
N THR A 349 9.87 12.73 -9.71
CA THR A 349 8.70 12.72 -10.58
C THR A 349 8.15 14.13 -10.81
N VAL A 350 8.10 14.99 -9.80
CA VAL A 350 7.66 16.39 -9.97
C VAL A 350 8.59 17.17 -10.91
N GLU A 351 9.88 16.88 -10.89
CA GLU A 351 10.86 17.45 -11.83
C GLU A 351 10.79 16.81 -13.22
N HIS A 352 10.51 15.51 -13.27
CA HIS A 352 10.48 14.69 -14.47
C HIS A 352 9.29 13.71 -14.44
N PRO A 353 8.09 14.09 -14.84
CA PRO A 353 6.87 13.28 -14.67
C PRO A 353 6.87 11.90 -15.35
N GLN A 354 7.75 11.68 -16.30
CA GLN A 354 7.92 10.38 -16.95
C GLN A 354 8.76 9.38 -16.12
N ARG A 355 9.37 9.83 -15.01
CA ARG A 355 10.18 9.00 -14.12
C ARG A 355 9.33 8.52 -12.96
N GLY A 356 9.06 7.22 -12.91
CA GLY A 356 8.35 6.59 -11.81
C GLY A 356 9.17 6.42 -10.53
N PRO A 357 8.60 5.76 -9.51
CA PRO A 357 9.25 5.58 -8.21
C PRO A 357 10.56 4.79 -8.34
N ARG A 358 11.52 5.08 -7.45
CA ARG A 358 12.86 4.48 -7.38
C ARG A 358 13.65 4.55 -8.71
N TYR A 359 13.44 5.64 -9.46
CA TYR A 359 14.17 5.85 -10.70
C TYR A 359 15.66 6.11 -10.46
N GLN A 360 16.52 5.39 -11.18
CA GLN A 360 17.96 5.54 -11.11
C GLN A 360 18.54 6.01 -12.44
N LYS A 361 19.27 7.13 -12.39
CA LYS A 361 19.97 7.72 -13.55
C LYS A 361 21.24 6.94 -13.94
N ALA A 362 21.72 6.01 -13.10
CA ALA A 362 22.92 5.24 -13.40
C ALA A 362 22.77 4.47 -14.71
N ILE A 363 23.89 4.39 -15.45
CA ILE A 363 23.93 3.74 -16.75
C ILE A 363 24.43 2.32 -16.55
N ASP A 364 23.74 1.38 -17.13
CA ASP A 364 24.21 0.01 -17.25
C ASP A 364 25.35 -0.02 -18.27
N GLN A 365 26.52 -0.46 -17.83
CA GLN A 365 27.71 -0.49 -18.66
C GLN A 365 27.65 -1.55 -19.77
N GLU A 366 26.80 -2.55 -19.65
CA GLU A 366 26.63 -3.60 -20.66
C GLU A 366 25.67 -3.16 -21.77
N THR A 367 24.58 -2.52 -21.41
CA THR A 367 23.53 -2.13 -22.37
C THR A 367 23.63 -0.67 -22.83
N GLY A 368 24.40 0.18 -22.12
CA GLY A 368 24.50 1.62 -22.37
C GLY A 368 23.21 2.39 -22.08
N LYS A 369 22.19 1.75 -21.47
CA LYS A 369 20.92 2.34 -21.10
C LYS A 369 20.87 2.69 -19.62
N ARG A 370 20.03 3.67 -19.26
CA ARG A 370 19.74 3.96 -17.85
C ARG A 370 19.00 2.78 -17.21
N TYR A 371 19.29 2.55 -15.93
CA TYR A 371 18.60 1.50 -15.17
C TYR A 371 17.08 1.77 -15.03
N GLY A 372 16.65 3.03 -15.03
CA GLY A 372 15.24 3.39 -14.83
C GLY A 372 14.73 3.03 -13.44
N SER A 373 13.44 2.75 -13.34
CA SER A 373 12.82 2.30 -12.07
C SER A 373 13.30 0.91 -11.66
N ARG A 374 13.75 0.77 -10.42
CA ARG A 374 14.36 -0.47 -9.89
C ARG A 374 13.49 -1.22 -8.88
N MET A 375 12.27 -0.78 -8.66
CA MET A 375 11.36 -1.49 -7.78
C MET A 375 10.91 -2.78 -8.45
N LYS A 376 11.39 -3.91 -7.94
CA LYS A 376 11.06 -5.24 -8.47
C LYS A 376 10.41 -6.09 -7.40
N ILE A 377 9.34 -6.77 -7.77
CA ILE A 377 8.63 -7.72 -6.92
C ILE A 377 8.84 -9.10 -7.50
N LYS A 378 9.33 -10.00 -6.66
CA LYS A 378 9.50 -11.41 -7.03
C LYS A 378 8.15 -12.10 -7.05
N VAL A 379 7.86 -12.84 -8.11
CA VAL A 379 6.74 -13.77 -8.24
C VAL A 379 7.27 -15.19 -8.34
N HIS A 380 6.41 -16.20 -8.06
CA HIS A 380 6.84 -17.59 -8.14
C HIS A 380 7.33 -17.93 -9.56
N GLY A 381 8.11 -18.99 -9.69
CA GLY A 381 8.67 -19.38 -10.99
C GLY A 381 9.88 -18.55 -11.46
N GLY A 382 10.45 -17.72 -10.59
CA GLY A 382 11.66 -16.95 -10.92
C GLY A 382 11.38 -15.65 -11.69
N GLY A 383 10.13 -15.32 -11.96
CA GLY A 383 9.73 -14.06 -12.58
C GLY A 383 9.89 -12.87 -11.64
N SER A 384 10.02 -11.68 -12.21
CA SER A 384 9.95 -10.43 -11.45
C SER A 384 9.14 -9.40 -12.22
N MET A 385 8.28 -8.67 -11.50
CA MET A 385 7.58 -7.52 -12.05
C MET A 385 8.29 -6.23 -11.66
N THR A 386 8.30 -5.24 -12.56
CA THR A 386 8.87 -3.92 -12.30
C THR A 386 7.75 -2.92 -12.07
N ILE A 387 7.80 -2.20 -10.97
CA ILE A 387 6.93 -1.06 -10.68
C ILE A 387 7.67 0.19 -11.13
N ASP A 388 7.29 0.71 -12.27
CA ASP A 388 7.93 1.82 -12.96
C ASP A 388 7.03 3.06 -13.08
N ARG A 389 5.81 2.99 -12.57
CA ARG A 389 4.80 4.05 -12.57
C ARG A 389 4.13 4.19 -11.20
N TRP A 390 3.69 5.41 -10.87
CA TRP A 390 3.01 5.67 -9.60
C TRP A 390 1.65 4.99 -9.53
N TRP A 391 0.88 4.96 -10.61
CA TRP A 391 -0.38 4.23 -10.61
C TRP A 391 -0.21 2.73 -10.32
N LYS A 392 0.89 2.11 -10.77
CA LYS A 392 1.21 0.71 -10.44
C LYS A 392 1.55 0.56 -8.96
N LEU A 393 2.28 1.53 -8.40
CA LEU A 393 2.62 1.54 -6.98
C LEU A 393 1.37 1.66 -6.11
N MET A 394 0.45 2.59 -6.43
CA MET A 394 -0.83 2.76 -5.73
C MET A 394 -1.66 1.47 -5.73
N ARG A 395 -1.81 0.84 -6.90
CA ARG A 395 -2.54 -0.43 -7.03
C ARG A 395 -1.87 -1.57 -6.27
N LEU A 396 -0.54 -1.62 -6.28
CA LEU A 396 0.21 -2.58 -5.49
C LEU A 396 0.00 -2.38 -3.98
N HIS A 397 0.04 -1.13 -3.51
CA HIS A 397 -0.17 -0.82 -2.09
C HIS A 397 -1.57 -1.27 -1.65
N GLU A 398 -2.61 -0.95 -2.42
CA GLU A 398 -3.98 -1.40 -2.13
C GLU A 398 -4.09 -2.93 -2.09
N LEU A 399 -3.63 -3.62 -3.12
CA LEU A 399 -3.69 -5.08 -3.20
C LEU A 399 -2.91 -5.75 -2.04
N ARG A 400 -1.73 -5.23 -1.70
CA ARG A 400 -0.96 -5.74 -0.55
C ARG A 400 -1.62 -5.41 0.79
N ARG A 401 -2.28 -4.26 0.93
CA ARG A 401 -3.02 -3.91 2.14
C ARG A 401 -4.13 -4.92 2.42
N VAL A 402 -4.85 -5.34 1.40
CA VAL A 402 -5.96 -6.29 1.54
C VAL A 402 -5.47 -7.73 1.62
N LEU A 403 -4.61 -8.16 0.71
CA LEU A 403 -4.16 -9.55 0.54
C LEU A 403 -2.94 -9.92 1.39
N GLY A 404 -2.18 -8.92 1.87
CA GLY A 404 -0.97 -9.17 2.66
C GLY A 404 0.04 -10.05 1.93
N GLY A 405 0.57 -11.04 2.61
CA GLY A 405 1.52 -12.01 2.05
C GLY A 405 0.95 -12.90 0.94
N GLY A 406 -0.38 -12.96 0.80
CA GLY A 406 -1.05 -13.73 -0.26
C GLY A 406 -1.15 -13.01 -1.61
N PHE A 407 -0.65 -11.76 -1.71
CA PHE A 407 -0.69 -11.01 -2.96
C PHE A 407 -0.13 -11.80 -4.16
N VAL A 408 1.02 -12.48 -3.97
CA VAL A 408 1.66 -13.25 -5.05
C VAL A 408 0.78 -14.41 -5.51
N VAL A 409 0.13 -15.13 -4.59
CA VAL A 409 -0.80 -16.23 -4.91
C VAL A 409 -1.98 -15.73 -5.73
N HIS A 410 -2.58 -14.61 -5.32
CA HIS A 410 -3.68 -14.00 -6.08
C HIS A 410 -3.20 -13.45 -7.43
N TYR A 411 -2.02 -12.86 -7.50
CA TYR A 411 -1.47 -12.38 -8.76
C TYR A 411 -1.30 -13.49 -9.82
N GLU A 412 -0.97 -14.71 -9.37
CA GLU A 412 -0.76 -15.87 -10.26
C GLU A 412 -2.05 -16.58 -10.66
N HIS A 413 -3.06 -16.58 -9.78
CA HIS A 413 -4.27 -17.39 -9.97
C HIS A 413 -5.55 -16.60 -10.16
N ASN A 414 -5.56 -15.31 -9.81
CA ASN A 414 -6.71 -14.43 -9.87
C ASN A 414 -6.57 -13.43 -11.02
N GLU A 415 -7.27 -13.66 -12.11
CA GLU A 415 -7.28 -12.81 -13.31
C GLU A 415 -7.58 -11.36 -12.96
N VAL A 416 -8.49 -11.10 -12.02
CA VAL A 416 -8.87 -9.76 -11.59
C VAL A 416 -7.72 -9.00 -10.93
N VAL A 417 -6.91 -9.68 -10.13
CA VAL A 417 -5.71 -9.08 -9.52
C VAL A 417 -4.63 -8.84 -10.56
N PHE A 418 -4.47 -9.79 -11.49
CA PHE A 418 -3.55 -9.64 -12.62
C PHE A 418 -3.94 -8.45 -13.51
N ASP A 419 -5.21 -8.33 -13.88
CA ASP A 419 -5.73 -7.25 -14.73
C ASP A 419 -5.69 -5.88 -14.03
N SER A 420 -5.88 -5.87 -12.70
CA SER A 420 -5.75 -4.63 -11.92
C SER A 420 -4.33 -4.07 -11.93
N LEU A 421 -3.34 -4.93 -12.11
CA LEU A 421 -1.92 -4.56 -12.14
C LEU A 421 -1.20 -5.29 -13.28
N PRO A 422 -1.58 -5.04 -14.57
CA PRO A 422 -1.01 -5.73 -15.70
C PRO A 422 0.45 -5.31 -15.90
N ILE A 423 1.36 -6.20 -15.53
CA ILE A 423 2.80 -5.96 -15.63
C ILE A 423 3.40 -7.04 -16.51
N MET A 424 4.16 -6.63 -17.52
CA MET A 424 4.93 -7.55 -18.33
C MET A 424 5.99 -8.24 -17.45
N MET A 425 5.86 -9.53 -17.29
CA MET A 425 6.89 -10.33 -16.61
C MET A 425 8.06 -10.54 -17.56
N SER A 426 9.25 -10.11 -17.17
CA SER A 426 10.46 -10.56 -17.84
C SER A 426 10.79 -11.95 -17.34
N LEU A 427 10.56 -12.97 -18.18
CA LEU A 427 11.15 -14.28 -17.94
C LEU A 427 12.67 -14.09 -17.98
N ARG A 428 13.39 -14.58 -16.99
CA ARG A 428 14.84 -14.74 -17.12
C ARG A 428 15.05 -15.79 -18.21
N ASP A 429 15.68 -15.38 -19.30
CA ASP A 429 16.35 -16.31 -20.18
C ASP A 429 17.49 -16.95 -19.35
N ASP A 430 17.34 -18.24 -19.02
CA ASP A 430 18.35 -19.07 -18.38
C ASP A 430 19.54 -19.33 -19.33
#